data_6d65b883df1f92710f6db653658b75f4
#
_entry.id   6d65b883df1f92710f6db653658b75f4
#
_cell.length_a   1.000
_cell.length_b   1.000
_cell.length_c   1.000
_cell.angle_alpha   90.00
_cell.angle_beta   90.00
_cell.angle_gamma   90.00
#
_symmetry.space_group_name_H-M   'P 1'
#
loop_
_entity.id
_entity.type
_entity.pdbx_description
1 polymer ?
#
loop_
_entity_poly.entity_id
_entity_poly.type
_entity_poly.pdbx_seq_one_letter_code
_entity_poly.pdbx_strand_id
1 'polypeptide(L)' 'MAIGERIRFFRNLNGMTQKYLGILAGFSEKTADIRMAQYESGTRTPKADLIKTLSHIFDISPEALDV' A
#
# COMPACT_ATOMS: atom_id res chain seq x y z
N MET A 1 -0.50 5.08 14.77
CA MET A 1 -1.12 4.95 13.45
C MET A 1 -0.87 3.56 12.90
N ALA A 2 -1.92 2.87 12.48
CA ALA A 2 -1.77 1.51 11.93
C ALA A 2 -1.14 1.56 10.53
N ILE A 3 -0.48 0.49 10.13
CA ILE A 3 0.20 0.44 8.82
C ILE A 3 -0.77 0.67 7.65
N GLY A 4 -2.00 0.16 7.74
CA GLY A 4 -3.01 0.37 6.69
C GLY A 4 -3.38 1.83 6.53
N GLU A 5 -3.50 2.56 7.63
CA GLU A 5 -3.76 4.00 7.60
C GLU A 5 -2.60 4.77 6.96
N ARG A 6 -1.36 4.33 7.20
CA ARG A 6 -0.18 4.96 6.62
C ARG A 6 -0.12 4.71 5.11
N ILE A 7 -0.45 3.49 4.68
CA ILE A 7 -0.52 3.18 3.25
C ILE A 7 -1.54 4.11 2.57
N ARG A 8 -2.72 4.26 3.16
CA ARG A 8 -3.74 5.16 2.63
C ARG A 8 -3.25 6.61 2.59
N PHE A 9 -2.59 7.05 3.66
CA PHE A 9 -2.07 8.41 3.74
C PHE A 9 -1.10 8.70 2.58
N PHE A 10 -0.11 7.84 2.39
CA PHE A 10 0.88 8.06 1.33
C PHE A 10 0.28 7.87 -0.06
N ARG A 11 -0.69 6.95 -0.20
CA ARG A 11 -1.40 6.78 -1.46
C ARG A 11 -2.14 8.07 -1.85
N ASN A 12 -2.88 8.63 -0.91
CA ASN A 12 -3.63 9.88 -1.15
C ASN A 12 -2.69 11.06 -1.39
N LEU A 13 -1.60 11.11 -0.64
CA LEU A 13 -0.59 12.16 -0.81
C LEU A 13 -0.02 12.17 -2.23
N ASN A 14 0.11 11.00 -2.83
CA ASN A 14 0.64 10.85 -4.19
C ASN A 14 -0.46 10.85 -5.26
N GLY A 15 -1.70 11.10 -4.89
CA GLY A 15 -2.81 11.19 -5.85
C GLY A 15 -3.18 9.87 -6.51
N MET A 16 -2.90 8.74 -5.86
CA MET A 16 -3.13 7.42 -6.44
C MET A 16 -4.47 6.84 -6.01
N THR A 17 -5.12 6.10 -6.91
CA THR A 17 -6.26 5.25 -6.55
C THR A 17 -5.74 3.94 -5.95
N GLN A 18 -6.60 3.22 -5.24
CA GLN A 18 -6.26 1.89 -4.73
C GLN A 18 -5.87 0.95 -5.88
N LYS A 19 -6.61 0.99 -6.96
CA LYS A 19 -6.34 0.16 -8.14
C LYS A 19 -4.97 0.47 -8.73
N TYR A 20 -4.66 1.73 -8.92
CA TYR A 20 -3.38 2.14 -9.49
C TYR A 20 -2.21 1.68 -8.62
N LEU A 21 -2.30 1.94 -7.32
CA LEU A 21 -1.26 1.50 -6.38
C LEU A 21 -1.13 -0.03 -6.38
N GLY A 22 -2.24 -0.75 -6.40
CA GLY A 22 -2.21 -2.21 -6.43
C GLY A 22 -1.53 -2.76 -7.67
N ILE A 23 -1.76 -2.15 -8.83
CA ILE A 23 -1.10 -2.54 -10.07
C ILE A 23 0.40 -2.28 -9.97
N LEU A 24 0.81 -1.12 -9.46
CA LEU A 24 2.22 -0.81 -9.27
C LEU A 24 2.89 -1.79 -8.30
N ALA A 25 2.15 -2.27 -7.32
CA ALA A 25 2.65 -3.23 -6.34
C ALA A 25 2.72 -4.67 -6.89
N GLY A 26 2.23 -4.91 -8.10
CA GLY A 26 2.33 -6.21 -8.74
C GLY A 26 1.06 -7.05 -8.72
N PHE A 27 -0.06 -6.53 -8.23
CA PHE A 27 -1.33 -7.27 -8.25
C PHE A 27 -1.98 -7.16 -9.62
N SER A 28 -2.81 -8.17 -9.96
CA SER A 28 -3.53 -8.15 -11.23
C SER A 28 -4.57 -7.04 -11.24
N GLU A 29 -4.89 -6.54 -12.43
CA GLU A 29 -5.88 -5.48 -12.60
C GLU A 29 -7.23 -5.84 -11.97
N LYS A 30 -7.61 -7.11 -12.01
CA LYS A 30 -8.90 -7.58 -11.49
C LYS A 30 -9.00 -7.52 -9.97
N THR A 31 -7.88 -7.62 -9.26
CA THR A 31 -7.87 -7.72 -7.80
C THR A 31 -7.12 -6.59 -7.12
N ALA A 32 -6.47 -5.70 -7.87
CA ALA A 32 -5.59 -4.68 -7.32
C ALA A 32 -6.30 -3.77 -6.30
N ASP A 33 -7.48 -3.27 -6.64
CA ASP A 33 -8.26 -2.39 -5.76
C ASP A 33 -8.74 -3.13 -4.51
N ILE A 34 -9.23 -4.36 -4.67
CA ILE A 34 -9.70 -5.19 -3.56
C ILE A 34 -8.56 -5.50 -2.59
N ARG A 35 -7.40 -5.89 -3.12
CA ARG A 35 -6.22 -6.17 -2.31
C ARG A 35 -5.76 -4.96 -1.52
N MET A 36 -5.65 -3.80 -2.18
CA MET A 36 -5.21 -2.59 -1.50
C MET A 36 -6.22 -2.14 -0.46
N ALA A 37 -7.52 -2.26 -0.73
CA ALA A 37 -8.56 -1.95 0.25
C ALA A 37 -8.42 -2.82 1.50
N GLN A 38 -8.10 -4.09 1.35
CA GLN A 38 -7.89 -5.01 2.48
C GLN A 38 -6.67 -4.63 3.31
N TYR A 39 -5.58 -4.23 2.68
CA TYR A 39 -4.38 -3.77 3.40
C TYR A 39 -4.65 -2.46 4.13
N GLU A 40 -5.35 -1.53 3.49
CA GLU A 40 -5.64 -0.22 4.10
C GLU A 40 -6.63 -0.33 5.26
N SER A 41 -7.59 -1.26 5.19
CA SER A 41 -8.56 -1.47 6.27
C SER A 41 -8.03 -2.31 7.44
N GLY A 42 -6.89 -2.97 7.24
CA GLY A 42 -6.34 -3.88 8.26
C GLY A 42 -6.87 -5.30 8.17
N THR A 43 -7.71 -5.62 7.19
CA THR A 43 -8.20 -6.98 6.96
C THR A 43 -7.05 -7.93 6.61
N ARG A 44 -6.05 -7.42 5.89
CA ARG A 44 -4.81 -8.11 5.61
C ARG A 44 -3.64 -7.29 6.11
N THR A 45 -2.61 -7.95 6.63
CA THR A 45 -1.37 -7.30 7.03
C THR A 45 -0.32 -7.52 5.94
N PRO A 46 0.29 -6.45 5.40
CA PRO A 46 1.31 -6.62 4.38
C PRO A 46 2.56 -7.27 4.96
N LYS A 47 3.16 -8.17 4.18
CA LYS A 47 4.42 -8.79 4.55
C LYS A 47 5.59 -7.89 4.18
N ALA A 48 6.79 -8.24 4.65
CA ALA A 48 7.98 -7.41 4.46
C ALA A 48 8.24 -7.05 2.99
N ASP A 49 8.05 -7.99 2.08
CA ASP A 49 8.28 -7.72 0.66
C ASP A 49 7.34 -6.66 0.11
N LEU A 50 6.06 -6.71 0.50
CA LEU A 50 5.09 -5.72 0.07
C LEU A 50 5.38 -4.36 0.68
N ILE A 51 5.80 -4.33 1.95
CA ILE A 51 6.19 -3.08 2.62
C ILE A 51 7.35 -2.42 1.87
N LYS A 52 8.35 -3.19 1.47
CA LYS A 52 9.48 -2.67 0.69
C LYS A 52 9.02 -2.12 -0.66
N THR A 53 8.15 -2.85 -1.35
CA THR A 53 7.62 -2.42 -2.65
C THR A 53 6.84 -1.11 -2.52
N LEU A 54 5.95 -1.03 -1.54
CA LEU A 54 5.16 0.18 -1.31
C LEU A 54 6.03 1.37 -0.92
N SER A 55 7.00 1.16 -0.03
CA SER A 55 7.90 2.25 0.36
C SER A 55 8.73 2.75 -0.81
N HIS A 56 9.15 1.85 -1.70
CA HIS A 56 9.85 2.24 -2.92
C HIS A 56 8.94 3.08 -3.84
N ILE A 57 7.69 2.66 -4.02
CA ILE A 57 6.72 3.39 -4.83
C ILE A 57 6.50 4.80 -4.27
N PHE A 58 6.41 4.92 -2.95
CA PHE A 58 6.18 6.21 -2.28
C PHE A 58 7.47 7.02 -2.08
N ASP A 59 8.63 6.45 -2.40
CA ASP A 59 9.94 7.07 -2.19
C ASP A 59 10.17 7.45 -0.72
N ILE A 60 9.88 6.51 0.16
CA ILE A 60 10.07 6.66 1.62
C ILE A 60 10.80 5.42 2.14
N SER A 61 11.32 5.52 3.37
CA SER A 61 11.94 4.35 4.00
C SER A 61 10.86 3.37 4.46
N PRO A 62 11.15 2.06 4.53
CA PRO A 62 10.18 1.09 5.02
C PRO A 62 9.67 1.40 6.43
N GLU A 63 10.50 2.00 7.29
CA GLU A 63 10.12 2.37 8.65
C GLU A 63 9.04 3.44 8.68
N ALA A 64 8.89 4.22 7.62
CA ALA A 64 7.81 5.22 7.54
C ALA A 64 6.43 4.55 7.43
N LEU A 65 6.38 3.32 6.91
CA LEU A 65 5.15 2.54 6.85
C LEU A 65 5.00 1.61 8.05
N ASP A 66 6.06 0.94 8.41
CA ASP A 66 6.05 -0.12 9.42
C ASP A 66 6.72 0.38 10.71
N VAL A 67 5.96 1.09 11.48
CA VAL A 67 6.43 1.66 12.76
C VAL A 67 5.90 0.86 13.93
#